data_7fd9bc95815a16961225a612ef24054e
#
_entry.id   7fd9bc95815a16961225a612ef24054e
#
_cell.length_a   1.000
_cell.length_b   1.000
_cell.length_c   1.000
_cell.angle_alpha   90.00
_cell.angle_beta   90.00
_cell.angle_gamma   90.00
#
_symmetry.space_group_name_H-M   'P 1'
#
loop_
_entity.id
_entity.type
_entity.pdbx_description
1 polymer ?
#
loop_
_entity_poly.entity_id
_entity_poly.type
_entity_poly.pdbx_seq_one_letter_code
_entity_poly.pdbx_strand_id
1 'polypeptide(L)'
;MSKRNSKLITVGLLFIIAGALGLALPFIFFSLSDDYAILQKKADEKSSESFSNQFISKGQGEETAPLPTYRPDPNLTNIPDRILMPQIGVSMPIFESDSASTLLKGGWLFPGTSTPDKGGNTVVFGHRFRYLPPLSNTFYSLDKINIGDTFTVAWKGKVYNYKVKDKKIIEPTDFFVLNKTSEAEITLITCAPLFSTKQRLVVIAYLVQ
;
A
#
# COMPACT_ATOMS: atom_id res chain seq x y z
N MET A 1 -54.11 33.89 19.05
CA MET A 1 -52.68 34.20 18.70
C MET A 1 -51.68 33.15 19.15
N SER A 2 -52.05 32.02 19.75
CA SER A 2 -51.10 31.05 20.36
C SER A 2 -50.54 29.96 19.40
N LYS A 3 -51.27 29.45 18.43
CA LYS A 3 -50.85 28.31 17.59
C LYS A 3 -49.76 28.62 16.56
N ARG A 4 -49.54 29.89 16.16
CA ARG A 4 -48.55 30.30 15.16
C ARG A 4 -47.12 30.35 15.71
N ASN A 5 -47.02 30.76 16.99
CA ASN A 5 -45.71 30.85 17.67
C ASN A 5 -45.16 29.45 18.04
N SER A 6 -46.03 28.49 18.36
CA SER A 6 -45.64 27.12 18.66
C SER A 6 -44.96 26.44 17.44
N LYS A 7 -45.52 26.61 16.24
CA LYS A 7 -44.93 26.03 15.01
C LYS A 7 -43.55 26.62 14.67
N LEU A 8 -43.37 27.93 14.89
CA LEU A 8 -42.07 28.60 14.66
C LEU A 8 -40.99 28.10 15.62
N ILE A 9 -41.33 27.89 16.89
CA ILE A 9 -40.44 27.37 17.93
C ILE A 9 -40.05 25.91 17.57
N THR A 10 -41.00 25.10 17.14
CA THR A 10 -40.73 23.70 16.76
C THR A 10 -39.82 23.59 15.53
N VAL A 11 -40.02 24.43 14.51
CA VAL A 11 -39.18 24.49 13.33
C VAL A 11 -37.77 24.96 13.68
N GLY A 12 -37.63 26.02 14.53
CA GLY A 12 -36.34 26.50 14.99
C GLY A 12 -35.56 25.44 15.77
N LEU A 13 -36.24 24.70 16.66
CA LEU A 13 -35.62 23.61 17.43
C LEU A 13 -35.14 22.45 16.51
N LEU A 14 -35.88 22.12 15.47
CA LEU A 14 -35.47 21.12 14.47
C LEU A 14 -34.21 21.53 13.69
N PHE A 15 -34.07 22.80 13.33
CA PHE A 15 -32.87 23.30 12.67
C PHE A 15 -31.66 23.32 13.61
N ILE A 16 -31.83 23.62 14.89
CA ILE A 16 -30.73 23.55 15.87
C ILE A 16 -30.26 22.13 16.08
N ILE A 17 -31.17 21.16 16.18
CA ILE A 17 -30.83 19.72 16.32
C ILE A 17 -30.16 19.21 15.06
N ALA A 18 -30.64 19.57 13.89
CA ALA A 18 -30.03 19.17 12.61
C ALA A 18 -28.64 19.79 12.44
N GLY A 19 -28.45 21.05 12.85
CA GLY A 19 -27.15 21.73 12.85
C GLY A 19 -26.14 21.08 13.82
N ALA A 20 -26.59 20.75 15.03
CA ALA A 20 -25.78 20.08 16.04
C ALA A 20 -25.36 18.66 15.59
N LEU A 21 -26.28 17.90 15.00
CA LEU A 21 -25.98 16.60 14.41
C LEU A 21 -25.01 16.71 13.22
N GLY A 22 -25.19 17.72 12.37
CA GLY A 22 -24.29 17.97 11.24
C GLY A 22 -22.85 18.30 11.65
N LEU A 23 -22.66 18.96 12.81
CA LEU A 23 -21.35 19.24 13.37
C LEU A 23 -20.76 18.06 14.17
N ALA A 24 -21.60 17.22 14.77
CA ALA A 24 -21.17 16.07 15.56
C ALA A 24 -20.79 14.87 14.70
N LEU A 25 -21.47 14.65 13.57
CA LEU A 25 -21.21 13.52 12.68
C LEU A 25 -19.76 13.43 12.19
N PRO A 26 -19.12 14.49 11.70
CA PRO A 26 -17.71 14.40 11.27
C PRO A 26 -16.77 14.13 12.45
N PHE A 27 -17.08 14.63 13.66
CA PHE A 27 -16.26 14.36 14.84
C PHE A 27 -16.40 12.91 15.34
N ILE A 28 -17.61 12.35 15.33
CA ILE A 28 -17.86 10.95 15.66
C ILE A 28 -17.20 10.04 14.62
N PHE A 29 -17.32 10.40 13.34
CA PHE A 29 -16.67 9.64 12.25
C PHE A 29 -15.15 9.65 12.37
N PHE A 30 -14.56 10.80 12.72
CA PHE A 30 -13.11 10.93 12.93
C PHE A 30 -12.65 10.09 14.14
N SER A 31 -13.38 10.14 15.28
CA SER A 31 -13.08 9.33 16.46
C SER A 31 -13.16 7.82 16.19
N LEU A 32 -14.20 7.37 15.47
CA LEU A 32 -14.33 5.96 15.07
C LEU A 32 -13.25 5.53 14.07
N SER A 33 -12.74 6.46 13.26
CA SER A 33 -11.66 6.16 12.30
C SER A 33 -10.33 5.88 12.98
N ASP A 34 -10.06 6.54 14.11
CA ASP A 34 -8.84 6.31 14.88
C ASP A 34 -8.82 4.93 15.54
N ASP A 35 -9.95 4.50 16.11
CA ASP A 35 -10.09 3.16 16.69
C ASP A 35 -9.96 2.06 15.63
N TYR A 36 -10.54 2.28 14.44
CA TYR A 36 -10.43 1.36 13.32
C TYR A 36 -8.99 1.29 12.77
N ALA A 37 -8.27 2.42 12.73
CA ALA A 37 -6.86 2.45 12.34
C ALA A 37 -5.98 1.66 13.31
N ILE A 38 -6.25 1.75 14.61
CA ILE A 38 -5.52 0.99 15.65
C ILE A 38 -5.79 -0.52 15.51
N LEU A 39 -7.04 -0.90 15.25
CA LEU A 39 -7.41 -2.30 15.06
C LEU A 39 -6.80 -2.90 13.79
N GLN A 40 -6.80 -2.15 12.69
CA GLN A 40 -6.14 -2.54 11.44
C GLN A 40 -4.63 -2.65 11.64
N LYS A 41 -4.00 -1.67 12.29
CA LYS A 41 -2.57 -1.70 12.60
C LYS A 41 -2.19 -2.94 13.42
N LYS A 42 -2.99 -3.30 14.44
CA LYS A 42 -2.78 -4.52 15.23
C LYS A 42 -2.96 -5.81 14.41
N ALA A 43 -3.93 -5.83 13.49
CA ALA A 43 -4.16 -6.97 12.62
C ALA A 43 -3.01 -7.14 11.60
N ASP A 44 -2.54 -6.03 11.04
CA ASP A 44 -1.43 -6.01 10.09
C ASP A 44 -0.08 -6.31 10.77
N GLU A 45 0.14 -5.80 12.00
CA GLU A 45 1.31 -6.08 12.82
C GLU A 45 1.38 -7.57 13.18
N LYS A 46 0.27 -8.15 13.58
CA LYS A 46 0.18 -9.59 13.85
C LYS A 46 0.39 -10.44 12.59
N SER A 47 -0.09 -9.98 11.44
CA SER A 47 0.11 -10.62 10.14
C SER A 47 1.57 -10.50 9.68
N SER A 48 2.19 -9.32 9.84
CA SER A 48 3.59 -9.08 9.49
C SER A 48 4.56 -9.74 10.46
N GLU A 49 4.25 -9.78 11.76
CA GLU A 49 5.02 -10.55 12.76
C GLU A 49 4.98 -12.05 12.48
N SER A 50 3.81 -12.59 12.15
CA SER A 50 3.68 -13.99 11.78
C SER A 50 4.49 -14.32 10.53
N PHE A 51 4.51 -13.40 9.55
CA PHE A 51 5.31 -13.52 8.34
C PHE A 51 6.81 -13.34 8.61
N SER A 52 7.20 -12.30 9.38
CA SER A 52 8.61 -12.07 9.77
C SER A 52 9.15 -13.19 10.62
N ASN A 53 8.40 -13.66 11.62
CA ASN A 53 8.83 -14.74 12.51
C ASN A 53 9.02 -16.06 11.76
N GLN A 54 8.26 -16.28 10.70
CA GLN A 54 8.44 -17.44 9.82
C GLN A 54 9.75 -17.38 9.03
N PHE A 55 10.28 -16.16 8.78
CA PHE A 55 11.54 -15.93 8.07
C PHE A 55 12.75 -15.70 8.99
N ILE A 56 12.55 -15.13 10.20
CA ILE A 56 13.62 -14.75 11.13
C ILE A 56 14.00 -15.86 12.10
N SER A 57 13.09 -16.80 12.41
CA SER A 57 13.34 -17.86 13.41
C SER A 57 14.43 -18.88 13.01
N LYS A 58 15.11 -18.70 11.87
CA LYS A 58 16.24 -19.54 11.42
C LYS A 58 17.58 -18.78 11.29
N GLY A 59 17.69 -17.56 11.79
CA GLY A 59 18.85 -16.69 11.57
C GLY A 59 19.56 -16.20 12.83
N GLN A 60 19.62 -16.98 13.93
CA GLN A 60 20.54 -16.71 15.04
C GLN A 60 21.65 -17.76 15.08
N GLY A 61 22.77 -17.42 14.48
CA GLY A 61 24.04 -18.18 14.53
C GLY A 61 25.09 -17.44 13.74
N GLU A 62 25.83 -16.67 14.44
CA GLU A 62 27.21 -16.17 14.34
C GLU A 62 28.03 -16.49 13.08
N GLU A 63 28.69 -15.40 12.56
CA GLU A 63 30.01 -15.34 11.92
C GLU A 63 30.14 -15.77 10.44
N THR A 64 30.51 -14.77 9.62
CA THR A 64 31.22 -14.86 8.31
C THR A 64 30.98 -16.13 7.49
N ALA A 65 29.77 -16.24 6.96
CA ALA A 65 29.47 -17.21 5.91
C ALA A 65 29.17 -16.49 4.58
N PRO A 66 29.54 -17.07 3.42
CA PRO A 66 29.15 -16.55 2.12
C PRO A 66 27.62 -16.41 2.08
N LEU A 67 27.16 -15.35 1.39
CA LEU A 67 25.73 -15.03 1.25
C LEU A 67 24.90 -16.31 1.03
N PRO A 68 23.84 -16.52 1.83
CA PRO A 68 23.09 -17.75 1.75
C PRO A 68 22.47 -17.88 0.36
N THR A 69 22.82 -18.92 -0.34
CA THR A 69 22.11 -19.39 -1.53
C THR A 69 20.65 -19.62 -1.11
N TYR A 70 19.74 -18.81 -1.64
CA TYR A 70 18.31 -18.95 -1.41
C TYR A 70 17.87 -20.39 -1.74
N ARG A 71 17.48 -21.16 -0.72
CA ARG A 71 16.73 -22.39 -0.89
C ARG A 71 15.26 -22.07 -0.71
N PRO A 72 14.41 -22.30 -1.75
CA PRO A 72 12.97 -22.16 -1.58
C PRO A 72 12.50 -23.05 -0.42
N ASP A 73 11.86 -22.47 0.58
CA ASP A 73 11.16 -23.23 1.60
C ASP A 73 9.95 -23.90 0.92
N PRO A 74 9.82 -25.22 0.96
CA PRO A 74 8.69 -25.95 0.35
C PRO A 74 7.33 -25.53 0.92
N ASN A 75 7.28 -24.85 2.08
CA ASN A 75 6.05 -24.30 2.65
C ASN A 75 5.66 -22.93 2.05
N LEU A 76 6.49 -22.31 1.21
CA LEU A 76 6.21 -21.01 0.58
C LEU A 76 5.28 -21.09 -0.64
N THR A 77 4.85 -22.29 -1.06
CA THR A 77 4.00 -22.50 -2.24
C THR A 77 2.60 -21.87 -2.12
N ASN A 78 2.20 -21.44 -0.93
CA ASN A 78 0.88 -20.83 -0.66
C ASN A 78 0.93 -19.35 -0.29
N ILE A 79 2.07 -18.64 -0.46
CA ILE A 79 2.10 -17.20 -0.23
C ILE A 79 1.44 -16.51 -1.42
N PRO A 80 0.37 -15.74 -1.21
CA PRO A 80 -0.26 -14.99 -2.29
C PRO A 80 0.71 -13.93 -2.83
N ASP A 81 0.64 -13.66 -4.12
CA ASP A 81 1.44 -12.62 -4.79
C ASP A 81 1.21 -11.28 -4.12
N ARG A 82 2.28 -10.66 -3.58
CA ARG A 82 2.20 -9.43 -2.81
C ARG A 82 3.50 -8.66 -2.66
N ILE A 83 3.37 -7.37 -2.40
CA ILE A 83 4.45 -6.49 -1.96
C ILE A 83 4.38 -6.32 -0.46
N LEU A 84 5.52 -6.46 0.22
CA LEU A 84 5.68 -6.32 1.66
C LEU A 84 6.74 -5.26 1.96
N MET A 85 6.32 -4.18 2.61
CA MET A 85 7.18 -3.09 3.12
C MET A 85 6.78 -2.80 4.57
N PRO A 86 7.19 -3.65 5.54
CA PRO A 86 6.76 -3.53 6.94
C PRO A 86 7.12 -2.18 7.55
N GLN A 87 8.28 -1.61 7.17
CA GLN A 87 8.77 -0.31 7.66
C GLN A 87 7.84 0.87 7.35
N ILE A 88 6.96 0.74 6.36
CA ILE A 88 5.96 1.76 6.00
C ILE A 88 4.52 1.24 6.04
N GLY A 89 4.31 0.03 6.62
CA GLY A 89 3.00 -0.58 6.82
C GLY A 89 2.30 -1.03 5.53
N VAL A 90 3.06 -1.36 4.46
CA VAL A 90 2.50 -1.86 3.20
C VAL A 90 2.53 -3.38 3.15
N SER A 91 1.38 -3.98 2.96
CA SER A 91 1.18 -5.41 2.70
C SER A 91 0.12 -5.56 1.61
N MET A 92 0.53 -5.35 0.35
CA MET A 92 -0.37 -5.18 -0.78
C MET A 92 -0.37 -6.40 -1.70
N PRO A 93 -1.50 -7.09 -1.89
CA PRO A 93 -1.60 -8.14 -2.89
C PRO A 93 -1.40 -7.56 -4.29
N ILE A 94 -0.76 -8.34 -5.20
CA ILE A 94 -0.53 -7.97 -6.59
C ILE A 94 -1.42 -8.83 -7.47
N PHE A 95 -1.98 -8.21 -8.49
CA PHE A 95 -2.84 -8.89 -9.47
C PHE A 95 -2.37 -8.59 -10.88
N GLU A 96 -2.17 -9.64 -11.67
CA GLU A 96 -1.98 -9.56 -13.12
C GLU A 96 -3.37 -9.48 -13.79
N SER A 97 -3.63 -8.41 -14.54
CA SER A 97 -4.93 -8.17 -15.17
C SER A 97 -4.83 -7.11 -16.25
N ASP A 98 -5.65 -7.22 -17.29
CA ASP A 98 -5.78 -6.20 -18.33
C ASP A 98 -6.68 -5.03 -17.91
N SER A 99 -7.30 -5.12 -16.73
CA SER A 99 -8.24 -4.11 -16.23
C SER A 99 -7.71 -3.32 -15.05
N ALA A 100 -7.74 -1.99 -15.15
CA ALA A 100 -7.42 -1.07 -14.07
C ALA A 100 -8.38 -1.19 -12.86
N SER A 101 -9.54 -1.83 -13.00
CA SER A 101 -10.44 -2.12 -11.88
C SER A 101 -9.78 -2.97 -10.78
N THR A 102 -8.71 -3.67 -11.13
CA THR A 102 -7.85 -4.43 -10.23
C THR A 102 -7.24 -3.59 -9.12
N LEU A 103 -7.01 -2.30 -9.36
CA LEU A 103 -6.58 -1.34 -8.33
C LEU A 103 -7.52 -1.29 -7.11
N LEU A 104 -8.78 -1.68 -7.29
CA LEU A 104 -9.75 -1.77 -6.18
C LEU A 104 -9.41 -2.89 -5.19
N LYS A 105 -8.60 -3.86 -5.56
CA LYS A 105 -8.22 -5.03 -4.75
C LYS A 105 -6.82 -4.91 -4.16
N GLY A 106 -5.92 -4.13 -4.81
CA GLY A 106 -4.52 -3.97 -4.40
C GLY A 106 -3.65 -3.40 -5.50
N GLY A 107 -2.43 -3.91 -5.63
CA GLY A 107 -1.49 -3.56 -6.68
C GLY A 107 -1.88 -4.16 -8.02
N TRP A 108 -1.87 -3.35 -9.04
CA TRP A 108 -2.08 -3.75 -10.42
C TRP A 108 -0.75 -3.85 -11.15
N LEU A 109 -0.36 -5.09 -11.50
CA LEU A 109 0.77 -5.33 -12.38
C LEU A 109 0.37 -4.86 -13.79
N PHE A 110 1.10 -3.85 -14.28
CA PHE A 110 0.72 -3.16 -15.53
C PHE A 110 0.97 -4.07 -16.74
N PRO A 111 -0.04 -4.26 -17.61
CA PRO A 111 0.06 -5.13 -18.78
C PRO A 111 1.22 -4.73 -19.71
N GLY A 112 1.91 -5.72 -20.26
CA GLY A 112 3.01 -5.51 -21.20
C GLY A 112 4.35 -5.16 -20.55
N THR A 113 4.41 -4.99 -19.23
CA THR A 113 5.67 -4.88 -18.47
C THR A 113 6.16 -6.28 -18.04
N SER A 114 7.31 -6.35 -17.37
CA SER A 114 7.85 -7.61 -16.92
C SER A 114 7.19 -8.13 -15.64
N THR A 115 7.61 -9.28 -15.18
CA THR A 115 7.23 -9.88 -13.90
C THR A 115 8.49 -10.20 -13.09
N PRO A 116 8.43 -10.31 -11.74
CA PRO A 116 9.61 -10.55 -10.91
C PRO A 116 10.45 -11.77 -11.33
N ASP A 117 9.80 -12.80 -11.87
CA ASP A 117 10.44 -14.04 -12.30
C ASP A 117 11.12 -13.96 -13.68
N LYS A 118 10.88 -12.91 -14.47
CA LYS A 118 11.40 -12.75 -15.84
C LYS A 118 12.54 -11.75 -15.96
N GLY A 119 12.80 -10.96 -14.89
CA GLY A 119 13.72 -9.84 -14.99
C GLY A 119 13.16 -8.66 -15.79
N GLY A 120 13.98 -7.60 -16.00
CA GLY A 120 13.49 -6.38 -16.61
C GLY A 120 12.63 -5.56 -15.66
N ASN A 121 11.89 -4.56 -16.17
CA ASN A 121 11.08 -3.65 -15.37
C ASN A 121 9.68 -4.22 -15.09
N THR A 122 9.44 -4.60 -13.85
CA THR A 122 8.11 -4.97 -13.33
C THR A 122 7.41 -3.69 -12.84
N VAL A 123 6.30 -3.30 -13.46
CA VAL A 123 5.59 -2.07 -13.07
C VAL A 123 4.31 -2.40 -12.31
N VAL A 124 4.20 -1.84 -11.10
CA VAL A 124 3.02 -2.04 -10.25
C VAL A 124 2.41 -0.69 -9.88
N PHE A 125 1.16 -0.50 -10.28
CA PHE A 125 0.35 0.62 -9.83
C PHE A 125 -0.40 0.27 -8.55
N GLY A 126 -0.56 1.24 -7.67
CA GLY A 126 -1.39 1.12 -6.48
C GLY A 126 -2.06 2.44 -6.12
N HIS A 127 -3.23 2.39 -5.50
CA HIS A 127 -3.85 3.59 -4.98
C HIS A 127 -2.97 4.23 -3.91
N ARG A 128 -2.83 5.57 -3.94
CA ARG A 128 -2.20 6.32 -2.86
C ARG A 128 -3.14 6.41 -1.67
N PHE A 129 -4.40 6.67 -1.97
CA PHE A 129 -5.45 6.86 -1.00
C PHE A 129 -6.76 6.31 -1.58
N ARG A 130 -7.51 5.59 -0.78
CA ARG A 130 -8.80 5.06 -1.17
C ARG A 130 -9.86 5.28 -0.11
N TYR A 131 -9.51 5.03 1.15
CA TYR A 131 -10.38 5.17 2.31
C TYR A 131 -9.60 5.76 3.48
N LEU A 132 -10.30 6.37 4.45
CA LEU A 132 -9.80 6.69 5.77
C LEU A 132 -10.30 5.61 6.74
N PRO A 133 -9.44 5.07 7.59
CA PRO A 133 -7.98 5.23 7.66
C PRO A 133 -7.27 4.58 6.48
N PRO A 134 -5.98 4.91 6.26
CA PRO A 134 -5.21 4.29 5.18
C PRO A 134 -5.09 2.78 5.38
N LEU A 135 -5.29 2.03 4.29
CA LEU A 135 -5.21 0.58 4.29
C LEU A 135 -3.82 0.10 3.88
N SER A 136 -3.35 -0.99 4.48
CA SER A 136 -2.06 -1.64 4.16
C SER A 136 -1.97 -2.12 2.70
N ASN A 137 -3.10 -2.39 2.05
CA ASN A 137 -3.19 -2.75 0.64
C ASN A 137 -3.17 -1.54 -0.31
N THR A 138 -2.63 -0.40 0.13
CA THR A 138 -2.43 0.82 -0.67
C THR A 138 -1.01 1.33 -0.53
N PHE A 139 -0.58 2.20 -1.44
CA PHE A 139 0.68 2.93 -1.36
C PHE A 139 0.56 4.24 -0.58
N TYR A 140 -0.29 4.29 0.46
CA TYR A 140 -0.50 5.50 1.26
C TYR A 140 0.81 6.09 1.79
N SER A 141 1.65 5.25 2.36
CA SER A 141 2.91 5.64 2.98
C SER A 141 4.14 5.48 2.07
N LEU A 142 3.96 5.26 0.75
CA LEU A 142 5.08 4.99 -0.16
C LEU A 142 6.11 6.14 -0.21
N ASP A 143 5.72 7.37 0.11
CA ASP A 143 6.63 8.50 0.22
C ASP A 143 7.62 8.40 1.39
N LYS A 144 7.32 7.58 2.38
CA LYS A 144 8.17 7.38 3.56
C LYS A 144 9.30 6.38 3.34
N ILE A 145 9.25 5.59 2.26
CA ILE A 145 10.36 4.70 1.93
C ILE A 145 11.57 5.53 1.48
N ASN A 146 12.78 5.12 1.86
CA ASN A 146 14.01 5.83 1.55
C ASN A 146 14.83 5.08 0.49
N ILE A 147 15.68 5.82 -0.23
CA ILE A 147 16.70 5.21 -1.10
C ILE A 147 17.63 4.38 -0.22
N GLY A 148 17.88 3.14 -0.64
CA GLY A 148 18.66 2.16 0.11
C GLY A 148 17.81 1.20 0.97
N ASP A 149 16.55 1.52 1.26
CA ASP A 149 15.63 0.60 1.95
C ASP A 149 15.40 -0.65 1.10
N THR A 150 15.14 -1.77 1.79
CA THR A 150 14.81 -3.03 1.15
C THR A 150 13.36 -3.41 1.42
N PHE A 151 12.76 -4.12 0.48
CA PHE A 151 11.44 -4.69 0.62
C PHE A 151 11.32 -6.00 -0.15
N THR A 152 10.25 -6.72 0.11
CA THR A 152 10.04 -8.07 -0.43
C THR A 152 8.84 -8.12 -1.35
N VAL A 153 8.96 -8.89 -2.43
CA VAL A 153 7.87 -9.26 -3.33
C VAL A 153 7.73 -10.77 -3.36
N ALA A 154 6.61 -11.28 -2.90
CA ALA A 154 6.22 -12.66 -3.14
C ALA A 154 5.53 -12.75 -4.50
N TRP A 155 5.98 -13.65 -5.37
CA TRP A 155 5.45 -13.84 -6.71
C TRP A 155 5.54 -15.31 -7.13
N LYS A 156 4.40 -15.90 -7.44
CA LYS A 156 4.27 -17.31 -7.87
C LYS A 156 5.03 -18.27 -6.94
N GLY A 157 4.84 -18.11 -5.64
CA GLY A 157 5.45 -18.96 -4.62
C GLY A 157 6.96 -18.75 -4.42
N LYS A 158 7.55 -17.69 -5.00
CA LYS A 158 8.95 -17.29 -4.78
C LYS A 158 9.02 -15.93 -4.13
N VAL A 159 10.13 -15.66 -3.46
CA VAL A 159 10.39 -14.40 -2.77
C VAL A 159 11.53 -13.66 -3.47
N TYR A 160 11.31 -12.39 -3.76
CA TYR A 160 12.25 -11.51 -4.42
C TYR A 160 12.51 -10.32 -3.52
N ASN A 161 13.78 -10.04 -3.21
CA ASN A 161 14.18 -8.89 -2.42
C ASN A 161 14.62 -7.76 -3.32
N TYR A 162 14.08 -6.58 -3.10
CA TYR A 162 14.38 -5.38 -3.86
C TYR A 162 14.99 -4.32 -2.96
N LYS A 163 15.92 -3.53 -3.51
CA LYS A 163 16.52 -2.37 -2.84
C LYS A 163 16.18 -1.10 -3.62
N VAL A 164 15.63 -0.11 -2.93
CA VAL A 164 15.25 1.18 -3.53
C VAL A 164 16.48 1.91 -4.05
N LYS A 165 16.45 2.26 -5.34
CA LYS A 165 17.52 3.02 -6.00
C LYS A 165 17.13 4.46 -6.31
N ASP A 166 15.85 4.73 -6.51
CA ASP A 166 15.37 6.06 -6.91
C ASP A 166 13.94 6.32 -6.42
N LYS A 167 13.66 7.58 -6.11
CA LYS A 167 12.32 8.06 -5.74
C LYS A 167 12.10 9.44 -6.32
N LYS A 168 11.05 9.61 -7.11
CA LYS A 168 10.76 10.87 -7.81
C LYS A 168 9.28 11.14 -7.98
N ILE A 169 8.96 12.41 -8.19
CA ILE A 169 7.63 12.87 -8.62
C ILE A 169 7.70 13.18 -10.11
N ILE A 170 6.72 12.71 -10.85
CA ILE A 170 6.63 12.88 -12.31
C ILE A 170 5.21 13.32 -12.69
N GLU A 171 5.05 13.83 -13.91
CA GLU A 171 3.75 14.11 -14.48
C GLU A 171 3.04 12.80 -14.92
N PRO A 172 1.70 12.77 -14.95
CA PRO A 172 0.94 11.58 -15.35
C PRO A 172 1.21 11.12 -16.79
N THR A 173 1.78 12.00 -17.62
CA THR A 173 2.12 11.76 -19.03
C THR A 173 3.55 11.27 -19.23
N ASP A 174 4.32 11.13 -18.17
CA ASP A 174 5.71 10.66 -18.22
C ASP A 174 5.78 9.14 -18.27
N PHE A 175 5.68 8.58 -19.47
CA PHE A 175 5.63 7.13 -19.67
C PHE A 175 6.99 6.43 -19.67
N PHE A 176 8.11 7.15 -19.56
CA PHE A 176 9.45 6.56 -19.56
C PHE A 176 9.64 5.52 -18.42
N VAL A 177 8.89 5.66 -17.33
CA VAL A 177 8.91 4.73 -16.18
C VAL A 177 8.34 3.33 -16.51
N LEU A 178 7.67 3.19 -17.65
CA LEU A 178 7.14 1.92 -18.15
C LEU A 178 8.12 1.21 -19.10
N ASN A 179 9.23 1.86 -19.48
CA ASN A 179 10.17 1.31 -20.42
C ASN A 179 10.78 0.00 -19.90
N LYS A 180 11.09 -0.89 -20.84
CA LYS A 180 11.83 -2.13 -20.55
C LYS A 180 13.26 -1.77 -20.12
N THR A 181 13.78 -2.52 -19.16
CA THR A 181 15.17 -2.43 -18.71
C THR A 181 15.88 -3.75 -18.91
N SER A 182 17.22 -3.72 -18.99
CA SER A 182 18.04 -4.93 -19.04
C SER A 182 18.22 -5.57 -17.66
N GLU A 183 18.17 -4.75 -16.63
CA GLU A 183 18.29 -5.20 -15.24
C GLU A 183 16.93 -5.55 -14.65
N ALA A 184 16.94 -6.50 -13.72
CA ALA A 184 15.74 -6.86 -12.97
C ALA A 184 15.41 -5.73 -11.97
N GLU A 185 14.34 -5.01 -12.24
CA GLU A 185 13.87 -3.93 -11.38
C GLU A 185 12.34 -3.94 -11.23
N ILE A 186 11.88 -3.26 -10.20
CA ILE A 186 10.46 -3.01 -9.99
C ILE A 186 10.22 -1.50 -9.86
N THR A 187 9.19 -1.02 -10.55
CA THR A 187 8.74 0.36 -10.52
C THR A 187 7.35 0.42 -9.87
N LEU A 188 7.27 1.06 -8.72
CA LEU A 188 6.03 1.25 -7.97
C LEU A 188 5.49 2.65 -8.22
N ILE A 189 4.24 2.75 -8.64
CA ILE A 189 3.63 4.02 -9.07
C ILE A 189 2.34 4.27 -8.30
N THR A 190 2.21 5.47 -7.77
CA THR A 190 0.98 5.93 -7.11
C THR A 190 0.73 7.41 -7.35
N CYS A 191 -0.44 7.91 -6.98
CA CYS A 191 -0.79 9.32 -7.11
C CYS A 191 0.00 10.21 -6.15
N ALA A 192 0.27 11.46 -6.53
CA ALA A 192 0.91 12.48 -5.72
C ALA A 192 0.35 13.89 -6.07
N PRO A 193 0.42 14.84 -5.12
CA PRO A 193 0.59 14.63 -3.68
C PRO A 193 -0.56 13.82 -3.07
N LEU A 194 -0.49 13.53 -1.76
CA LEU A 194 -1.58 12.86 -1.05
C LEU A 194 -2.91 13.61 -1.26
N PHE A 195 -4.00 12.87 -1.49
CA PHE A 195 -5.34 13.37 -1.84
C PHE A 195 -5.42 14.08 -3.21
N SER A 196 -4.42 13.91 -4.07
CA SER A 196 -4.39 14.50 -5.40
C SER A 196 -3.99 13.48 -6.46
N THR A 197 -4.46 13.68 -7.68
CA THR A 197 -4.10 12.87 -8.86
C THR A 197 -3.27 13.66 -9.87
N LYS A 198 -2.80 14.87 -9.49
CA LYS A 198 -2.09 15.76 -10.40
C LYS A 198 -0.76 15.20 -10.87
N GLN A 199 -0.05 14.47 -10.01
CA GLN A 199 1.26 13.91 -10.30
C GLN A 199 1.33 12.43 -9.89
N ARG A 200 2.48 11.82 -10.13
CA ARG A 200 2.78 10.44 -9.70
C ARG A 200 4.03 10.42 -8.83
N LEU A 201 3.94 9.73 -7.70
CA LEU A 201 5.10 9.28 -6.95
C LEU A 201 5.55 7.95 -7.54
N VAL A 202 6.81 7.89 -7.91
CA VAL A 202 7.48 6.71 -8.47
C VAL A 202 8.61 6.30 -7.55
N VAL A 203 8.66 5.02 -7.21
CA VAL A 203 9.77 4.37 -6.50
C VAL A 203 10.31 3.28 -7.39
N ILE A 204 11.61 3.31 -7.67
CA ILE A 204 12.30 2.32 -8.48
C ILE A 204 13.28 1.55 -7.59
N ALA A 205 13.25 0.24 -7.68
CA ALA A 205 14.12 -0.63 -6.89
C ALA A 205 14.68 -1.75 -7.78
N TYR A 206 15.93 -2.12 -7.53
CA TYR A 206 16.57 -3.24 -8.23
C TYR A 206 16.50 -4.52 -7.40
N LEU A 207 16.46 -5.65 -8.08
CA LEU A 207 16.51 -6.97 -7.44
C LEU A 207 17.85 -7.17 -6.74
N VAL A 208 17.81 -7.55 -5.47
CA VAL A 208 18.99 -7.96 -4.68
C VAL A 208 18.94 -9.48 -4.60
N GLN A 209 20.03 -10.12 -4.96
CA GLN A 209 20.12 -11.59 -4.90
C GLN A 209 20.01 -12.12 -3.48
#